data_f88660d5211ec522b03d49383e28ec02
#
_entry.id   f88660d5211ec522b03d49383e28ec02
#
_cell.length_a   1.000
_cell.length_b   1.000
_cell.length_c   1.000
_cell.angle_alpha   90.00
_cell.angle_beta   90.00
_cell.angle_gamma   90.00
#
_symmetry.space_group_name_H-M   'P 1'
#
loop_
_entity.id
_entity.type
_entity.pdbx_description
1 polymer ?
#
loop_
_entity_poly.entity_id
_entity_poly.type
_entity_poly.pdbx_seq_one_letter_code
_entity_poly.pdbx_strand_id
1 'polypeptide(L)'
;TIRLWPQHLKGEGHYLAVLEKEGTLRQGYCRNGEEKGIPAKDLKVPGKGIVEFLDFAKDTFDPQTLAGLEKNGTYLKFGDQLYLAPKGMPSVKGLKVLRPGLHLGTVKKNRMESSHALALALKKEQVRYTADLASDGEVIRGYLNGGTFSYEGEKGWYLIMADGFSSGWGKLAGGIMKNHYPKGLRKM
;
A
#
# COMPACT_ATOMS: atom_id res chain seq x y z
N THR A 1 3.86 -19.21 17.84
CA THR A 1 5.04 -19.33 16.96
C THR A 1 4.70 -20.09 15.70
N ILE A 2 5.28 -19.70 14.58
CA ILE A 2 5.12 -20.36 13.29
C ILE A 2 6.51 -20.71 12.77
N ARG A 3 6.68 -21.94 12.29
CA ARG A 3 7.90 -22.38 11.63
C ARG A 3 7.58 -22.72 10.18
N LEU A 4 8.22 -22.05 9.25
CA LEU A 4 8.12 -22.30 7.82
C LEU A 4 9.34 -23.15 7.41
N TRP A 5 9.11 -24.46 7.24
CA TRP A 5 10.19 -25.39 6.92
C TRP A 5 10.41 -25.47 5.41
N PRO A 6 11.67 -25.38 4.93
CA PRO A 6 11.98 -25.47 3.50
C PRO A 6 11.50 -26.76 2.83
N GLN A 7 11.44 -27.87 3.58
CA GLN A 7 10.96 -29.14 3.08
C GLN A 7 9.44 -29.19 2.84
N HIS A 8 8.68 -28.25 3.44
CA HIS A 8 7.22 -28.16 3.28
C HIS A 8 6.79 -27.01 2.40
N LEU A 9 7.67 -26.04 2.18
CA LEU A 9 7.40 -24.83 1.40
C LEU A 9 8.56 -24.57 0.44
N LYS A 10 8.24 -24.17 -0.79
CA LYS A 10 9.28 -23.70 -1.73
C LYS A 10 9.78 -22.34 -1.28
N GLY A 11 10.90 -22.26 -0.58
CA GLY A 11 11.49 -21.04 -0.08
C GLY A 11 12.51 -21.29 1.04
N GLU A 12 13.07 -20.21 1.58
CA GLU A 12 13.95 -20.24 2.74
C GLU A 12 13.15 -20.54 4.01
N GLY A 13 13.77 -21.17 4.99
CA GLY A 13 13.16 -21.42 6.28
C GLY A 13 13.03 -20.14 7.09
N HIS A 14 11.84 -19.92 7.64
CA HIS A 14 11.58 -18.75 8.49
C HIS A 14 10.97 -19.18 9.81
N TYR A 15 11.29 -18.43 10.85
CA TYR A 15 10.69 -18.57 12.17
C TYR A 15 10.04 -17.26 12.58
N LEU A 16 8.77 -17.32 12.95
CA LEU A 16 8.02 -16.18 13.45
C LEU A 16 7.53 -16.48 14.87
N ALA A 17 7.84 -15.59 15.79
CA ALA A 17 7.32 -15.63 17.15
C ALA A 17 6.77 -14.28 17.55
N VAL A 18 5.57 -14.29 18.13
CA VAL A 18 5.01 -13.17 18.88
C VAL A 18 5.01 -13.57 20.34
N LEU A 19 5.68 -12.78 21.16
CA LEU A 19 5.82 -13.03 22.59
C LEU A 19 5.10 -11.93 23.36
N GLU A 20 4.29 -12.33 24.32
CA GLU A 20 3.69 -11.44 25.30
C GLU A 20 4.25 -11.81 26.68
N LYS A 21 4.72 -10.80 27.42
CA LYS A 21 5.21 -11.01 28.77
C LYS A 21 4.04 -10.94 29.75
N GLU A 22 3.77 -12.05 30.43
CA GLU A 22 2.83 -12.08 31.54
C GLU A 22 3.41 -11.38 32.78
N GLY A 23 2.58 -10.62 33.48
CA GLY A 23 2.93 -9.97 34.73
C GLY A 23 2.56 -8.50 34.77
N THR A 24 2.67 -7.93 35.99
CA THR A 24 2.40 -6.51 36.23
C THR A 24 3.49 -5.67 35.60
N LEU A 25 3.11 -4.72 34.75
CA LEU A 25 4.04 -3.76 34.16
C LEU A 25 4.74 -2.98 35.28
N ARG A 26 6.07 -3.02 35.31
CA ARG A 26 6.83 -2.11 36.15
C ARG A 26 6.49 -0.67 35.75
N GLN A 27 6.10 0.17 36.73
CA GLN A 27 5.96 1.61 36.52
C GLN A 27 7.25 2.14 35.90
N GLY A 28 7.16 2.61 34.66
CA GLY A 28 8.32 3.08 33.87
C GLY A 28 8.32 2.64 32.42
N TYR A 29 7.64 1.54 32.09
CA TYR A 29 7.31 1.22 30.70
C TYR A 29 5.92 1.75 30.41
N CYS A 30 5.83 2.75 29.55
CA CYS A 30 4.67 3.52 29.17
C CYS A 30 3.41 2.68 28.98
N ARG A 31 2.57 2.64 30.02
CA ARG A 31 1.15 2.33 29.96
C ARG A 31 0.35 3.29 30.84
N ASN A 32 0.71 4.53 30.85
CA ASN A 32 -0.23 5.57 31.17
C ASN A 32 -0.76 6.07 29.85
N GLY A 33 -1.86 5.54 29.39
CA GLY A 33 -2.84 6.05 28.44
C GLY A 33 -2.47 7.00 27.30
N GLU A 34 -1.27 7.51 27.30
CA GLU A 34 -0.59 8.25 26.27
C GLU A 34 0.56 7.39 25.77
N GLU A 35 0.27 6.38 24.96
CA GLU A 35 1.26 5.97 23.96
C GLU A 35 1.59 7.25 23.21
N LYS A 36 2.70 7.87 23.57
CA LYS A 36 3.30 8.93 22.77
C LYS A 36 3.66 8.27 21.46
N GLY A 37 2.66 8.19 20.59
CA GLY A 37 2.84 7.81 19.20
C GLY A 37 3.99 8.61 18.64
N ILE A 38 4.41 8.32 17.44
CA ILE A 38 5.48 9.06 16.76
C ILE A 38 5.33 10.54 17.10
N PRO A 39 6.30 11.20 17.79
CA PRO A 39 6.16 12.59 18.15
C PRO A 39 5.80 13.41 16.92
N ALA A 40 4.89 14.36 17.03
CA ALA A 40 4.42 15.19 15.92
C ALA A 40 5.57 15.85 15.13
N LYS A 41 6.72 16.08 15.78
CA LYS A 41 7.96 16.58 15.14
C LYS A 41 8.68 15.53 14.28
N ASP A 42 8.47 14.23 14.56
CA ASP A 42 8.99 13.12 13.75
C ASP A 42 7.96 12.71 12.68
N LEU A 43 6.71 13.08 12.89
CA LEU A 43 5.63 13.15 11.92
C LEU A 43 5.80 14.48 11.16
N LYS A 44 6.69 14.52 10.21
CA LYS A 44 6.53 15.50 9.14
C LYS A 44 5.29 15.08 8.37
N VAL A 45 4.11 15.38 8.91
CA VAL A 45 2.85 15.40 8.16
C VAL A 45 2.96 16.60 7.22
N PRO A 46 3.39 16.46 6.00
CA PRO A 46 3.55 17.59 5.14
C PRO A 46 2.19 17.87 4.54
N GLY A 47 1.73 19.08 4.65
CA GLY A 47 0.63 19.53 3.81
C GLY A 47 0.87 19.21 2.33
N LYS A 48 2.13 19.31 1.90
CA LYS A 48 2.58 18.85 0.58
C LYS A 48 2.92 17.34 0.60
N GLY A 49 2.22 16.56 -0.21
CA GLY A 49 2.31 15.12 -0.29
C GLY A 49 1.01 14.43 0.13
N ILE A 50 0.35 14.92 1.17
CA ILE A 50 -1.00 14.47 1.50
C ILE A 50 -2.00 15.01 0.47
N VAL A 51 -1.88 16.26 0.04
CA VAL A 51 -2.76 16.85 -0.97
C VAL A 51 -2.71 16.03 -2.25
N GLU A 52 -1.52 15.72 -2.76
CA GLU A 52 -1.35 14.92 -3.98
C GLU A 52 -1.89 13.49 -3.82
N PHE A 53 -1.80 12.91 -2.60
CA PHE A 53 -2.43 11.63 -2.30
C PHE A 53 -3.95 11.74 -2.24
N LEU A 54 -4.49 12.74 -1.57
CA LEU A 54 -5.92 12.94 -1.44
C LEU A 54 -6.58 13.21 -2.81
N ASP A 55 -5.93 13.96 -3.69
CA ASP A 55 -6.40 14.18 -5.05
C ASP A 55 -6.45 12.86 -5.83
N PHE A 56 -5.37 12.06 -5.78
CA PHE A 56 -5.35 10.72 -6.36
C PHE A 56 -6.46 9.83 -5.76
N ALA A 57 -6.60 9.84 -4.43
CA ALA A 57 -7.53 8.99 -3.72
C ALA A 57 -9.01 9.34 -4.02
N LYS A 58 -9.36 10.63 -4.12
CA LYS A 58 -10.70 11.10 -4.50
C LYS A 58 -11.11 10.61 -5.89
N ASP A 59 -10.17 10.54 -6.82
CA ASP A 59 -10.42 10.08 -8.17
C ASP A 59 -10.47 8.55 -8.29
N THR A 60 -9.83 7.85 -7.35
CA THR A 60 -9.56 6.42 -7.48
C THR A 60 -10.34 5.57 -6.48
N PHE A 61 -10.54 6.05 -5.24
CA PHE A 61 -11.13 5.26 -4.17
C PHE A 61 -12.63 5.52 -4.02
N ASP A 62 -13.31 4.54 -3.45
CA ASP A 62 -14.60 4.74 -2.83
C ASP A 62 -14.47 5.70 -1.63
N PRO A 63 -15.43 6.62 -1.39
CA PRO A 63 -15.35 7.57 -0.28
C PRO A 63 -15.21 6.94 1.10
N GLN A 64 -15.82 5.77 1.33
CA GLN A 64 -15.73 5.06 2.62
C GLN A 64 -14.32 4.49 2.84
N THR A 65 -13.66 4.08 1.77
CA THR A 65 -12.27 3.59 1.81
C THR A 65 -11.33 4.69 2.27
N LEU A 66 -11.42 5.88 1.70
CA LEU A 66 -10.59 7.01 2.09
C LEU A 66 -10.81 7.38 3.57
N ALA A 67 -12.05 7.49 3.99
CA ALA A 67 -12.40 7.77 5.40
C ALA A 67 -11.87 6.69 6.35
N GLY A 68 -11.91 5.42 5.94
CA GLY A 68 -11.35 4.29 6.70
C GLY A 68 -9.84 4.36 6.85
N LEU A 69 -9.12 4.73 5.80
CA LEU A 69 -7.67 4.92 5.86
C LEU A 69 -7.28 6.05 6.80
N GLU A 70 -7.96 7.19 6.74
CA GLU A 70 -7.70 8.34 7.60
C GLU A 70 -8.04 8.06 9.07
N LYS A 71 -9.12 7.30 9.31
CA LYS A 71 -9.52 6.93 10.67
C LYS A 71 -8.50 6.00 11.34
N ASN A 72 -7.91 5.06 10.60
CA ASN A 72 -7.11 3.96 11.16
C ASN A 72 -5.60 4.14 10.98
N GLY A 73 -5.16 5.18 10.31
CA GLY A 73 -3.76 5.39 9.97
C GLY A 73 -3.25 6.78 10.30
N THR A 74 -1.94 6.90 10.24
CA THR A 74 -1.20 8.15 10.36
C THR A 74 -0.25 8.26 9.18
N TYR A 75 -0.30 9.40 8.47
CA TYR A 75 0.59 9.63 7.33
C TYR A 75 2.01 9.90 7.79
N LEU A 76 2.98 9.20 7.17
CA LEU A 76 4.41 9.39 7.36
C LEU A 76 5.08 9.64 6.02
N LYS A 77 6.04 10.56 6.00
CA LYS A 77 6.83 10.83 4.79
C LYS A 77 8.31 10.69 5.07
N PHE A 78 8.98 9.86 4.27
CA PHE A 78 10.42 9.69 4.26
C PHE A 78 10.96 10.08 2.88
N GLY A 79 11.68 11.19 2.81
CA GLY A 79 12.04 11.77 1.52
C GLY A 79 10.78 12.06 0.68
N ASP A 80 10.67 11.46 -0.50
CA ASP A 80 9.50 11.58 -1.36
C ASP A 80 8.50 10.41 -1.20
N GLN A 81 8.78 9.46 -0.31
CA GLN A 81 7.92 8.30 -0.09
C GLN A 81 6.86 8.59 0.96
N LEU A 82 5.59 8.40 0.62
CA LEU A 82 4.46 8.55 1.54
C LEU A 82 3.98 7.18 2.01
N TYR A 83 3.78 7.07 3.32
CA TYR A 83 3.31 5.85 3.98
C TYR A 83 2.09 6.14 4.84
N LEU A 84 1.27 5.11 5.03
CA LEU A 84 0.23 5.07 6.04
C LEU A 84 0.64 4.08 7.12
N ALA A 85 1.00 4.59 8.29
CA ALA A 85 1.33 3.78 9.46
C ALA A 85 0.08 3.53 10.31
N PRO A 86 -0.01 2.41 11.04
CA PRO A 86 -1.09 2.20 11.99
C PRO A 86 -1.13 3.30 13.05
N LYS A 87 -2.32 3.68 13.51
CA LYS A 87 -2.44 4.53 14.71
C LYS A 87 -1.82 3.83 15.91
N GLY A 88 -1.18 4.60 16.79
CA GLY A 88 -0.51 4.04 17.96
C GLY A 88 0.84 3.37 17.67
N MET A 89 1.35 3.46 16.44
CA MET A 89 2.70 2.99 16.13
C MET A 89 3.73 3.69 17.03
N PRO A 90 4.64 2.94 17.69
CA PRO A 90 5.68 3.52 18.54
C PRO A 90 6.59 4.49 17.77
N SER A 91 7.24 5.40 18.50
CA SER A 91 8.21 6.33 17.89
C SER A 91 9.31 5.56 17.17
N VAL A 92 9.57 5.96 15.92
CA VAL A 92 10.65 5.41 15.08
C VAL A 92 11.97 6.15 15.28
N LYS A 93 12.04 7.10 16.22
CA LYS A 93 13.23 7.89 16.49
C LYS A 93 14.40 6.99 16.91
N GLY A 94 15.55 7.18 16.25
CA GLY A 94 16.75 6.40 16.50
C GLY A 94 16.76 5.00 15.86
N LEU A 95 15.69 4.63 15.11
CA LEU A 95 15.59 3.36 14.42
C LEU A 95 15.82 3.56 12.91
N LYS A 96 16.48 2.60 12.28
CA LYS A 96 16.52 2.47 10.82
C LYS A 96 15.26 1.74 10.37
N VAL A 97 14.25 2.49 9.98
CA VAL A 97 12.96 1.93 9.52
C VAL A 97 12.94 1.86 8.01
N LEU A 98 12.75 0.67 7.47
CA LEU A 98 12.66 0.43 6.03
C LEU A 98 11.26 0.68 5.49
N ARG A 99 10.24 0.23 6.24
CA ARG A 99 8.82 0.37 5.86
C ARG A 99 7.99 0.60 7.12
N PRO A 100 7.55 1.84 7.39
CA PRO A 100 6.82 2.15 8.62
C PRO A 100 5.32 1.80 8.55
N GLY A 101 4.87 1.25 7.43
CA GLY A 101 3.48 0.89 7.19
C GLY A 101 3.22 0.66 5.71
N LEU A 102 1.96 0.85 5.29
CA LEU A 102 1.58 0.73 3.89
C LEU A 102 2.20 1.87 3.07
N HIS A 103 3.02 1.51 2.09
CA HIS A 103 3.55 2.48 1.15
C HIS A 103 2.43 2.95 0.22
N LEU A 104 2.08 4.23 0.29
CA LEU A 104 1.03 4.82 -0.54
C LEU A 104 1.54 5.20 -1.92
N GLY A 105 2.76 5.73 -1.99
CA GLY A 105 3.38 6.10 -3.26
C GLY A 105 4.51 7.11 -3.10
N THR A 106 4.98 7.58 -4.24
CA THR A 106 6.04 8.61 -4.35
C THR A 106 5.43 9.94 -4.73
N VAL A 107 5.67 10.94 -3.89
CA VAL A 107 5.22 12.32 -4.12
C VAL A 107 6.12 12.97 -5.16
N LYS A 108 5.55 13.48 -6.24
CA LYS A 108 6.22 14.23 -7.28
C LYS A 108 5.71 15.68 -7.31
N LYS A 109 6.25 16.50 -8.19
CA LYS A 109 5.76 17.87 -8.37
C LYS A 109 4.30 17.83 -8.85
N ASN A 110 3.37 18.28 -8.00
CA ASN A 110 1.93 18.38 -8.28
C ASN A 110 1.22 17.05 -8.67
N ARG A 111 1.77 15.91 -8.29
CA ARG A 111 1.15 14.61 -8.51
C ARG A 111 1.72 13.56 -7.57
N MET A 112 1.00 12.44 -7.46
CA MET A 112 1.49 11.24 -6.82
C MET A 112 1.65 10.10 -7.83
N GLU A 113 2.70 9.32 -7.68
CA GLU A 113 2.85 8.02 -8.31
C GLU A 113 2.48 6.96 -7.28
N SER A 114 1.28 6.37 -7.44
CA SER A 114 0.78 5.34 -6.51
C SER A 114 1.68 4.12 -6.48
N SER A 115 1.87 3.55 -5.30
CA SER A 115 2.71 2.38 -5.15
C SER A 115 1.99 1.09 -5.57
N HIS A 116 2.75 0.09 -5.93
CA HIS A 116 2.24 -1.26 -6.15
C HIS A 116 1.71 -1.90 -4.86
N ALA A 117 2.36 -1.62 -3.71
CA ALA A 117 1.89 -2.08 -2.41
C ALA A 117 0.49 -1.58 -2.08
N LEU A 118 0.16 -0.34 -2.45
CA LEU A 118 -1.18 0.21 -2.31
C LEU A 118 -2.20 -0.55 -3.17
N ALA A 119 -1.86 -0.88 -4.43
CA ALA A 119 -2.73 -1.69 -5.27
C ALA A 119 -3.04 -3.05 -4.63
N LEU A 120 -2.01 -3.75 -4.14
CA LEU A 120 -2.18 -5.08 -3.53
C LEU A 120 -2.94 -5.06 -2.19
N ALA A 121 -2.98 -3.92 -1.51
CA ALA A 121 -3.70 -3.76 -0.25
C ALA A 121 -5.20 -3.46 -0.45
N LEU A 122 -5.62 -3.11 -1.65
CA LEU A 122 -6.99 -2.73 -1.96
C LEU A 122 -7.79 -3.89 -2.55
N LYS A 123 -9.09 -3.91 -2.23
CA LYS A 123 -10.09 -4.83 -2.77
C LYS A 123 -10.94 -4.13 -3.82
N LYS A 124 -11.70 -4.92 -4.59
CA LYS A 124 -12.61 -4.45 -5.63
C LYS A 124 -13.56 -3.35 -5.15
N GLU A 125 -14.16 -3.53 -3.99
CA GLU A 125 -15.17 -2.64 -3.42
C GLU A 125 -14.59 -1.32 -2.90
N GLN A 126 -13.28 -1.24 -2.81
CA GLN A 126 -12.55 -0.08 -2.25
C GLN A 126 -12.12 0.93 -3.30
N VAL A 127 -12.32 0.63 -4.57
CA VAL A 127 -11.91 1.47 -5.70
C VAL A 127 -13.07 1.75 -6.62
N ARG A 128 -13.02 2.88 -7.31
CA ARG A 128 -14.07 3.30 -8.24
C ARG A 128 -14.12 2.43 -9.50
N TYR A 129 -12.95 2.07 -10.03
CA TYR A 129 -12.87 1.30 -11.27
C TYR A 129 -11.93 0.11 -11.10
N THR A 130 -12.37 -1.02 -11.63
CA THR A 130 -11.58 -2.26 -11.67
C THR A 130 -11.57 -2.83 -13.09
N ALA A 131 -10.49 -3.52 -13.44
CA ALA A 131 -10.44 -4.36 -14.62
C ALA A 131 -10.02 -5.76 -14.15
N ASP A 132 -11.01 -6.65 -14.06
CA ASP A 132 -10.78 -8.03 -13.63
C ASP A 132 -10.56 -8.91 -14.86
N LEU A 133 -9.38 -9.51 -14.93
CA LEU A 133 -8.89 -10.28 -16.07
C LEU A 133 -8.75 -11.75 -15.68
N ALA A 134 -8.96 -12.64 -16.63
CA ALA A 134 -8.70 -14.06 -16.41
C ALA A 134 -7.21 -14.30 -16.14
N SER A 135 -6.87 -15.02 -15.06
CA SER A 135 -5.48 -15.23 -14.62
C SER A 135 -4.66 -16.05 -15.62
N ASP A 136 -5.31 -16.89 -16.41
CA ASP A 136 -4.71 -17.69 -17.48
C ASP A 136 -4.73 -17.00 -18.84
N GLY A 137 -5.34 -15.79 -18.93
CA GLY A 137 -5.53 -15.03 -20.16
C GLY A 137 -4.25 -14.39 -20.70
N GLU A 138 -4.25 -14.10 -22.00
CA GLU A 138 -3.13 -13.39 -22.67
C GLU A 138 -3.03 -11.94 -22.24
N VAL A 139 -4.17 -11.29 -21.92
CA VAL A 139 -4.21 -9.88 -21.53
C VAL A 139 -3.47 -9.66 -20.22
N ILE A 140 -3.73 -10.50 -19.19
CA ILE A 140 -3.03 -10.39 -17.90
C ILE A 140 -1.54 -10.70 -18.04
N ARG A 141 -1.17 -11.70 -18.86
CA ARG A 141 0.24 -11.99 -19.16
C ARG A 141 0.94 -10.82 -19.84
N GLY A 142 0.27 -10.20 -20.83
CA GLY A 142 0.76 -8.98 -21.47
C GLY A 142 0.93 -7.83 -20.48
N TYR A 143 -0.05 -7.62 -19.58
CA TYR A 143 0.02 -6.61 -18.53
C TYR A 143 1.20 -6.87 -17.57
N LEU A 144 1.40 -8.09 -17.09
CA LEU A 144 2.52 -8.43 -16.19
C LEU A 144 3.89 -8.25 -16.87
N ASN A 145 3.95 -8.31 -18.18
CA ASN A 145 5.16 -8.03 -18.99
C ASN A 145 5.32 -6.53 -19.32
N GLY A 146 4.38 -5.69 -18.91
CA GLY A 146 4.45 -4.24 -19.10
C GLY A 146 3.71 -3.73 -20.34
N GLY A 147 2.99 -4.60 -21.05
CA GLY A 147 2.16 -4.27 -22.19
C GLY A 147 0.93 -3.43 -21.84
N THR A 148 0.36 -2.79 -22.87
CA THR A 148 -0.92 -2.08 -22.80
C THR A 148 -1.99 -2.92 -23.50
N PHE A 149 -3.25 -2.67 -23.20
CA PHE A 149 -4.36 -3.35 -23.86
C PHE A 149 -5.57 -2.44 -24.03
N SER A 150 -6.42 -2.76 -25.00
CA SER A 150 -7.68 -2.05 -25.20
C SER A 150 -8.66 -2.41 -24.10
N TYR A 151 -9.35 -1.41 -23.55
CA TYR A 151 -10.35 -1.59 -22.51
C TYR A 151 -11.46 -0.54 -22.65
N GLU A 152 -12.71 -0.97 -22.52
CA GLU A 152 -13.86 -0.09 -22.54
C GLU A 152 -14.18 0.36 -21.12
N GLY A 153 -14.38 1.67 -20.93
CA GLY A 153 -14.74 2.24 -19.65
C GLY A 153 -14.40 3.71 -19.53
N GLU A 154 -14.65 4.26 -18.36
CA GLU A 154 -14.40 5.67 -18.07
C GLU A 154 -12.89 5.95 -17.92
N LYS A 155 -12.46 7.12 -18.37
CA LYS A 155 -11.08 7.59 -18.18
C LYS A 155 -10.75 7.69 -16.70
N GLY A 156 -9.67 7.04 -16.26
CA GLY A 156 -9.26 7.08 -14.84
C GLY A 156 -8.25 6.02 -14.46
N TRP A 157 -8.01 5.93 -13.16
CA TRP A 157 -7.20 4.87 -12.55
C TRP A 157 -8.03 3.63 -12.33
N TYR A 158 -7.46 2.49 -12.63
CA TYR A 158 -8.06 1.17 -12.50
C TYR A 158 -7.19 0.27 -11.62
N LEU A 159 -7.82 -0.44 -10.71
CA LEU A 159 -7.21 -1.58 -10.06
C LEU A 159 -7.30 -2.76 -11.03
N ILE A 160 -6.15 -3.20 -11.51
CA ILE A 160 -6.06 -4.41 -12.35
C ILE A 160 -6.11 -5.61 -11.43
N MET A 161 -7.00 -6.53 -11.73
CA MET A 161 -7.23 -7.75 -10.96
C MET A 161 -7.05 -8.98 -11.84
N ALA A 162 -6.76 -10.10 -11.21
CA ALA A 162 -6.73 -11.41 -11.83
C ALA A 162 -7.61 -12.35 -10.99
N ASP A 163 -8.73 -12.82 -11.56
CA ASP A 163 -9.73 -13.67 -10.89
C ASP A 163 -10.11 -13.12 -9.49
N GLY A 164 -10.40 -11.83 -9.41
CA GLY A 164 -10.78 -11.15 -8.17
C GLY A 164 -9.63 -10.75 -7.24
N PHE A 165 -8.38 -11.06 -7.58
CA PHE A 165 -7.20 -10.68 -6.78
C PHE A 165 -6.48 -9.47 -7.37
N SER A 166 -6.20 -8.49 -6.52
CA SER A 166 -5.50 -7.26 -6.91
C SER A 166 -4.08 -7.55 -7.41
N SER A 167 -3.76 -7.09 -8.61
CA SER A 167 -2.48 -7.35 -9.30
C SER A 167 -1.67 -6.08 -9.57
N GLY A 168 -2.28 -4.90 -9.59
CA GLY A 168 -1.56 -3.66 -9.82
C GLY A 168 -2.43 -2.52 -10.32
N TRP A 169 -1.79 -1.46 -10.83
CA TRP A 169 -2.47 -0.28 -11.36
C TRP A 169 -2.43 -0.22 -12.89
N GLY A 170 -3.54 0.24 -13.47
CA GLY A 170 -3.64 0.70 -14.82
C GLY A 170 -4.25 2.09 -14.90
N LYS A 171 -4.03 2.81 -15.99
CA LYS A 171 -4.69 4.09 -16.25
C LYS A 171 -5.34 4.07 -17.63
N LEU A 172 -6.67 4.14 -17.66
CA LEU A 172 -7.41 4.16 -18.90
C LEU A 172 -7.45 5.56 -19.48
N ALA A 173 -7.07 5.67 -20.76
CA ALA A 173 -7.17 6.91 -21.50
C ALA A 173 -7.31 6.59 -23.01
N GLY A 174 -8.37 7.12 -23.64
CA GLY A 174 -8.63 6.91 -25.08
C GLY A 174 -8.81 5.43 -25.45
N GLY A 175 -9.50 4.65 -24.61
CA GLY A 175 -9.75 3.22 -24.87
C GLY A 175 -8.53 2.32 -24.68
N ILE A 176 -7.39 2.87 -24.22
CA ILE A 176 -6.17 2.11 -23.99
C ILE A 176 -5.82 2.11 -22.50
N MET A 177 -5.71 0.93 -21.92
CA MET A 177 -5.22 0.74 -20.55
C MET A 177 -3.69 0.84 -20.53
N LYS A 178 -3.18 1.95 -20.00
CA LYS A 178 -1.74 2.18 -19.82
C LYS A 178 -1.25 1.41 -18.60
N ASN A 179 -0.13 0.73 -18.75
CA ASN A 179 0.46 -0.13 -17.75
C ASN A 179 1.23 0.66 -16.67
N HIS A 180 0.88 0.42 -15.41
CA HIS A 180 1.58 0.95 -14.23
C HIS A 180 2.15 -0.16 -13.33
N TYR A 181 2.30 -1.38 -13.88
CA TYR A 181 2.98 -2.47 -13.19
C TYR A 181 4.48 -2.18 -13.05
N PRO A 182 5.09 -2.44 -11.86
CA PRO A 182 6.49 -2.09 -11.61
C PRO A 182 7.45 -2.75 -12.61
N LYS A 183 8.35 -1.95 -13.18
CA LYS A 183 9.32 -2.46 -14.16
C LYS A 183 10.17 -3.61 -13.61
N GLY A 184 10.57 -3.54 -12.34
CA GLY A 184 11.39 -4.58 -11.70
C GLY A 184 10.67 -5.90 -11.40
N LEU A 185 9.34 -5.96 -11.57
CA LEU A 185 8.55 -7.18 -11.38
C LEU A 185 8.10 -7.82 -12.70
N ARG A 186 8.39 -7.17 -13.83
CA ARG A 186 8.03 -7.69 -15.15
C ARG A 186 8.83 -8.95 -15.46
N LYS A 187 8.15 -9.96 -15.99
CA LYS A 187 8.83 -11.14 -16.54
C LYS A 187 9.45 -10.71 -17.86
N MET A 188 10.74 -10.92 -18.02
CA MET A 188 11.42 -10.86 -19.32
C MET A 188 11.19 -12.15 -20.06
#